data_92375633f48f505c7412c9bcbcd70f26
#
_entry.id   92375633f48f505c7412c9bcbcd70f26
#
_cell.length_a   1.000
_cell.length_b   1.000
_cell.length_c   1.000
_cell.angle_alpha   90.00
_cell.angle_beta   90.00
_cell.angle_gamma   90.00
#
_symmetry.space_group_name_H-M   'P 1'
#
loop_
_entity.id
_entity.type
_entity.pdbx_description
1 polymer ?
#
loop_
_entity_poly.entity_id
_entity_poly.type
_entity_poly.pdbx_seq_one_letter_code
_entity_poly.pdbx_strand_id
1 'polypeptide(L)' 'MPNGTIARLLIDKGFGFIRDESGVEHFFHRSAVRQTVFELLREGQRVEFVVEESPKGPRAAEVKLLE' A
#
# COMPACT_ATOMS: atom_id res chain seq x y z
N MET A 1 0.37 12.11 -7.28
CA MET A 1 0.48 11.14 -6.17
C MET A 1 1.32 9.97 -6.63
N PRO A 2 2.14 9.42 -5.76
CA PRO A 2 2.98 8.29 -6.17
C PRO A 2 2.13 7.07 -6.50
N ASN A 3 2.64 6.29 -7.43
CA ASN A 3 2.02 5.05 -7.85
C ASN A 3 2.96 3.91 -7.54
N GLY A 4 2.39 2.74 -7.34
CA GLY A 4 3.19 1.57 -7.08
C GLY A 4 2.42 0.31 -7.35
N THR A 5 3.02 -0.80 -6.96
CA THR A 5 2.43 -2.13 -7.13
C THR A 5 2.44 -2.81 -5.77
N ILE A 6 1.38 -3.50 -5.45
CA ILE A 6 1.32 -4.25 -4.19
C ILE A 6 2.32 -5.39 -4.29
N ALA A 7 3.35 -5.34 -3.45
CA ALA A 7 4.42 -6.31 -3.46
C ALA A 7 4.13 -7.48 -2.52
N ARG A 8 3.52 -7.23 -1.38
CA ARG A 8 3.21 -8.26 -0.40
C ARG A 8 1.92 -7.91 0.32
N LEU A 9 1.17 -8.94 0.66
CA LEU A 9 -0.03 -8.80 1.48
C LEU A 9 0.00 -9.85 2.57
N LEU A 10 -0.22 -9.40 3.79
CA LEU A 10 -0.29 -10.26 4.96
C LEU A 10 -1.68 -10.11 5.54
N ILE A 11 -2.63 -10.78 4.91
CA ILE A 11 -4.06 -10.56 5.16
C ILE A 11 -4.40 -10.82 6.63
N ASP A 12 -3.89 -11.90 7.18
CA ASP A 12 -4.20 -12.25 8.56
C ASP A 12 -3.52 -11.34 9.56
N LYS A 13 -2.51 -10.58 9.14
CA LYS A 13 -1.85 -9.61 10.01
C LYS A 13 -2.34 -8.19 9.78
N GLY A 14 -3.06 -7.95 8.68
CA GLY A 14 -3.69 -6.67 8.42
C GLY A 14 -2.77 -5.60 7.88
N PHE A 15 -1.70 -5.97 7.17
CA PHE A 15 -0.82 -4.98 6.56
C PHE A 15 -0.19 -5.56 5.30
N GLY A 16 0.47 -4.69 4.55
CA GLY A 16 1.16 -5.10 3.35
C GLY A 16 2.23 -4.10 2.96
N PHE A 17 2.82 -4.31 1.79
CA PHE A 17 3.87 -3.46 1.26
C PHE A 17 3.58 -3.11 -0.18
N ILE A 18 3.84 -1.85 -0.54
CA ILE A 18 3.70 -1.34 -1.90
C ILE A 18 5.08 -0.97 -2.37
N ARG A 19 5.47 -1.47 -3.55
CA ARG A 19 6.74 -1.10 -4.17
C ARG A 19 6.48 0.03 -5.14
N ASP A 20 7.17 1.15 -4.95
CA ASP A 20 7.00 2.29 -5.83
C ASP A 20 7.85 2.12 -7.09
N GLU A 21 7.79 3.11 -7.96
CA GLU A 21 8.47 3.03 -9.25
C GLU A 21 9.99 3.10 -9.11
N SER A 22 10.46 3.56 -7.95
CA SER A 22 11.90 3.59 -7.66
C SER A 22 12.40 2.29 -7.04
N GLY A 23 11.50 1.36 -6.75
CA GLY A 23 11.86 0.10 -6.13
C GLY A 23 11.84 0.11 -4.62
N VAL A 24 11.40 1.20 -4.02
CA VAL A 24 11.32 1.32 -2.56
C VAL A 24 9.99 0.75 -2.09
N GLU A 25 10.03 -0.07 -1.05
CA GLU A 25 8.81 -0.65 -0.48
C GLU A 25 8.32 0.20 0.66
N HIS A 26 7.01 0.44 0.66
CA HIS A 26 6.34 1.26 1.67
C HIS A 26 5.35 0.38 2.42
N PHE A 27 5.45 0.39 3.73
CA PHE A 27 4.50 -0.31 4.57
C PHE A 27 3.15 0.38 4.51
N PHE A 28 2.06 -0.38 4.49
CA PHE A 28 0.74 0.19 4.68
C PHE A 28 -0.10 -0.73 5.55
N HIS A 29 -0.92 -0.13 6.39
CA HIS A 29 -1.84 -0.84 7.24
C HIS A 29 -3.19 -0.93 6.55
N ARG A 30 -3.99 -1.93 6.90
CA ARG A 30 -5.29 -2.11 6.25
C ARG A 30 -6.18 -0.89 6.41
N SER A 31 -6.00 -0.12 7.47
CA SER A 31 -6.79 1.09 7.68
C SER A 31 -6.45 2.20 6.68
N ALA A 32 -5.36 2.06 5.95
CA ALA A 32 -4.96 3.06 4.94
C ALA A 32 -5.66 2.87 3.60
N VAL A 33 -6.35 1.74 3.42
CA VAL A 33 -6.99 1.42 2.14
C VAL A 33 -8.29 2.21 2.01
N ARG A 34 -8.49 2.84 0.85
CA ARG A 34 -9.67 3.65 0.55
C ARG A 34 -10.40 3.07 -0.65
N GLN A 35 -11.71 3.24 -0.67
CA GLN A 35 -12.56 2.90 -1.81
C GLN A 35 -12.64 1.41 -2.11
N THR A 36 -12.03 0.58 -1.27
CA THR A 36 -12.14 -0.86 -1.36
C THR A 36 -11.76 -1.41 0.00
N VAL A 37 -11.92 -2.70 0.19
CA VAL A 37 -11.53 -3.31 1.46
C VAL A 37 -10.19 -4.02 1.26
N PHE A 38 -9.41 -4.01 2.33
CA PHE A 38 -8.07 -4.58 2.32
C PHE A 38 -8.08 -6.04 1.85
N GLU A 39 -9.09 -6.80 2.28
CA GLU A 39 -9.16 -8.23 1.99
C GLU A 39 -9.39 -8.54 0.51
N LEU A 40 -9.77 -7.55 -0.28
CA LEU A 40 -9.94 -7.74 -1.72
C LEU A 40 -8.70 -7.40 -2.52
N LEU A 41 -7.66 -6.89 -1.87
CA LEU A 41 -6.41 -6.59 -2.55
C LEU A 41 -5.67 -7.84 -2.91
N ARG A 42 -4.84 -7.75 -3.93
CA ARG A 42 -4.01 -8.86 -4.37
C ARG A 42 -2.63 -8.36 -4.74
N GLU A 43 -1.65 -9.20 -4.55
CA GLU A 43 -0.28 -8.88 -4.97
C GLU A 43 -0.26 -8.70 -6.47
N GLY A 44 0.51 -7.70 -6.90
CA GLY A 44 0.63 -7.36 -8.32
C GLY A 44 -0.31 -6.28 -8.81
N GLN A 45 -1.28 -5.88 -8.00
CA GLN A 45 -2.19 -4.81 -8.41
C GLN A 45 -1.51 -3.45 -8.34
N ARG A 46 -1.90 -2.56 -9.26
CA ARG A 46 -1.40 -1.19 -9.27
C ARG A 46 -2.24 -0.33 -8.34
N VAL A 47 -1.57 0.52 -7.60
CA VAL A 47 -2.24 1.40 -6.63
C VAL A 47 -1.60 2.79 -6.69
N GLU A 48 -2.34 3.77 -6.20
CA GLU A 48 -1.75 5.07 -5.89
C GLU A 48 -1.88 5.29 -4.39
N PHE A 49 -0.99 6.08 -3.83
CA PHE A 49 -0.95 6.25 -2.39
C PHE A 49 -0.25 7.57 -2.05
N VAL A 50 -0.33 7.93 -0.77
CA VAL A 50 0.36 9.10 -0.23
C VAL A 50 1.45 8.59 0.69
N VAL A 51 2.64 9.20 0.60
CA VAL A 51 3.73 8.83 1.51
C VAL A 51 3.61 9.66 2.77
N GLU A 52 3.63 8.97 3.92
CA GLU A 52 3.62 9.61 5.23
C GLU A 52 4.87 9.23 5.98
N GLU A 53 5.43 10.18 6.71
CA GLU A 53 6.53 9.88 7.62
C GLU A 53 5.99 9.32 8.91
N SER A 54 6.71 8.36 9.47
CA SER A 54 6.35 7.79 10.76
C SER A 54 7.64 7.51 11.51
N PRO A 55 7.55 7.28 12.84
CA PRO A 55 8.76 6.96 13.61
C PRO A 55 9.49 5.72 13.12
N LYS A 56 8.79 4.84 12.44
CA LYS A 56 9.39 3.60 11.90
C LYS A 56 9.81 3.74 10.45
N GLY A 57 9.70 4.94 9.87
CA GLY A 57 10.07 5.19 8.50
C GLY A 57 8.85 5.57 7.66
N PRO A 58 9.05 5.76 6.35
CA PRO A 58 7.92 6.13 5.49
C PRO A 58 6.91 5.01 5.36
N ARG A 59 5.64 5.39 5.28
CA ARG A 59 4.59 4.42 5.06
C ARG A 59 3.60 4.98 4.07
N ALA A 60 2.80 4.11 3.47
CA ALA A 60 1.78 4.51 2.52
C ALA A 60 0.47 4.76 3.25
N ALA A 61 -0.23 5.82 2.82
CA ALA A 61 -1.54 6.15 3.32
C ALA A 61 -2.46 6.39 2.14
N GLU A 62 -3.76 6.37 2.37
CA GLU A 62 -4.77 6.63 1.34
C GLU A 62 -4.53 5.80 0.09
N VAL A 63 -4.36 4.50 0.30
CA VAL A 63 -4.08 3.57 -0.78
C VAL A 63 -5.35 3.33 -1.58
N LYS A 64 -5.27 3.51 -2.90
CA LYS A 64 -6.41 3.31 -3.80
C LYS A 64 -5.96 2.45 -4.97
N LEU A 65 -6.83 1.54 -5.38
CA LEU A 65 -6.56 0.74 -6.56
C LEU A 65 -6.65 1.61 -7.81
N LEU A 66 -5.71 1.38 -8.71
CA LEU A 66 -5.75 1.96 -10.05
C LEU A 66 -6.33 0.92 -10.99
N GLU A 67 -7.38 1.27 -11.65
CA GLU A 67 -7.99 0.34 -12.58
C GLU A 67 -7.82 0.71 -14.01
#